data_b4b2757ce16105965e241f50c9059454
#
_entry.id   b4b2757ce16105965e241f50c9059454
#
_cell.length_a   1.000
_cell.length_b   1.000
_cell.length_c   1.000
_cell.angle_alpha   90.00
_cell.angle_beta   90.00
_cell.angle_gamma   90.00
#
_symmetry.space_group_name_H-M   'P 1'
#
loop_
_entity.id
_entity.type
_entity.pdbx_description
1 polymer ?
#
loop_
_entity_poly.entity_id
_entity_poly.type
_entity_poly.pdbx_seq_one_letter_code
_entity_poly.pdbx_strand_id
1 'polypeptide(L)'
;FDRSDLVWPDDVALDGVAGKAEWDLAPGLYGFAVGGAFPLEEFANSSNDKWLYGAQVGVDWASSGGDWTVRGAIGLYNFDRLEGRRETAAPPVNQNVGVTPYLQSQYPAAVRQKGNTLINLNAPICLTVPTTPGCAGSATWGLASKFRPVDLNLAVIARQFRPYQVDLGVAVVKNTGFDLADI
;
A
#
# COMPACT_ATOMS: atom_id res chain seq x y z
N PHE A 1 8.04 -6.07 -9.56
CA PHE A 1 8.46 -5.08 -8.57
C PHE A 1 9.66 -5.63 -7.81
N ASP A 2 10.66 -4.77 -7.60
CA ASP A 2 11.72 -5.03 -6.64
C ASP A 2 11.09 -4.89 -5.25
N ARG A 3 11.08 -5.99 -4.49
CA ARG A 3 10.33 -6.01 -3.23
C ARG A 3 11.17 -5.38 -2.13
N SER A 4 10.61 -4.39 -1.48
CA SER A 4 11.10 -3.90 -0.20
C SER A 4 10.30 -4.58 0.90
N ASP A 5 10.95 -5.26 1.83
CA ASP A 5 10.33 -5.88 3.03
C ASP A 5 9.54 -4.84 3.86
N LEU A 6 9.81 -3.55 3.65
CA LEU A 6 9.10 -2.45 4.31
C LEU A 6 7.71 -2.20 3.72
N VAL A 7 7.48 -2.57 2.46
CA VAL A 7 6.19 -2.37 1.77
C VAL A 7 5.48 -3.69 1.54
N TRP A 8 6.24 -4.74 1.21
CA TRP A 8 5.70 -6.02 0.77
C TRP A 8 6.29 -7.17 1.58
N PRO A 9 5.55 -7.77 2.53
CA PRO A 9 5.96 -9.03 3.13
C PRO A 9 5.98 -10.15 2.07
N ASP A 10 6.87 -11.11 2.22
CA ASP A 10 7.16 -12.18 1.24
C ASP A 10 5.96 -13.08 0.92
N ASP A 11 4.96 -13.13 1.81
CA ASP A 11 3.78 -13.97 1.70
C ASP A 11 2.58 -13.28 1.04
N VAL A 12 2.71 -12.01 0.62
CA VAL A 12 1.64 -11.30 -0.10
C VAL A 12 1.64 -11.69 -1.57
N ALA A 13 0.55 -12.31 -2.00
CA ALA A 13 0.20 -12.50 -3.41
C ALA A 13 -0.94 -11.55 -3.79
N LEU A 14 -0.79 -10.86 -4.91
CA LEU A 14 -1.80 -9.95 -5.45
C LEU A 14 -2.28 -10.48 -6.80
N ASP A 15 -3.58 -10.63 -6.95
CA ASP A 15 -4.20 -10.87 -8.26
C ASP A 15 -4.36 -9.54 -8.99
N GLY A 16 -4.07 -9.51 -10.29
CA GLY A 16 -4.19 -8.29 -11.06
C GLY A 16 -3.48 -8.34 -12.40
N VAL A 17 -3.28 -7.18 -12.99
CA VAL A 17 -2.57 -7.02 -14.26
C VAL A 17 -1.32 -6.19 -14.03
N ALA A 18 -0.17 -6.70 -14.49
CA ALA A 18 1.10 -5.98 -14.46
C ALA A 18 1.88 -6.18 -15.77
N GLY A 19 2.66 -5.18 -16.11
CA GLY A 19 3.58 -5.19 -17.24
C GLY A 19 4.98 -4.78 -16.81
N LYS A 20 6.00 -5.35 -17.48
CA LYS A 20 7.41 -5.02 -17.29
C LYS A 20 8.05 -4.70 -18.64
N ALA A 21 8.88 -3.67 -18.67
CA ALA A 21 9.77 -3.34 -19.78
C ALA A 21 11.22 -3.29 -19.27
N GLU A 22 12.13 -3.76 -20.09
CA GLU A 22 13.59 -3.73 -19.82
C GLU A 22 14.30 -3.27 -21.08
N TRP A 23 15.40 -2.54 -20.91
CA TRP A 23 16.20 -2.03 -22.05
C TRP A 23 17.67 -1.86 -21.66
N ASP A 24 18.54 -2.00 -22.63
CA ASP A 24 19.96 -1.74 -22.47
C ASP A 24 20.23 -0.23 -22.49
N LEU A 25 20.95 0.27 -21.51
CA LEU A 25 21.38 1.68 -21.43
C LEU A 25 22.84 1.83 -21.87
N ALA A 26 23.69 0.90 -21.45
CA ALA A 26 25.12 0.81 -21.78
C ALA A 26 25.62 -0.61 -21.49
N PRO A 27 26.83 -0.98 -21.92
CA PRO A 27 27.42 -2.27 -21.57
C PRO A 27 27.41 -2.49 -20.03
N GLY A 28 26.71 -3.54 -19.60
CA GLY A 28 26.55 -3.88 -18.18
C GLY A 28 25.57 -2.99 -17.41
N LEU A 29 24.84 -2.07 -18.06
CA LEU A 29 23.83 -1.21 -17.45
C LEU A 29 22.47 -1.41 -18.12
N TYR A 30 21.49 -1.82 -17.36
CA TYR A 30 20.13 -2.10 -17.79
C TYR A 30 19.14 -1.20 -17.07
N GLY A 31 18.16 -0.66 -17.80
CA GLY A 31 17.01 0.02 -17.22
C GLY A 31 15.79 -0.91 -17.19
N PHE A 32 14.91 -0.72 -16.22
CA PHE A 32 13.63 -1.40 -16.19
C PHE A 32 12.50 -0.49 -15.71
N ALA A 33 11.29 -0.80 -16.14
CA ALA A 33 10.07 -0.21 -15.61
C ALA A 33 9.03 -1.31 -15.42
N VAL A 34 8.28 -1.23 -14.31
CA VAL A 34 7.17 -2.14 -14.00
C VAL A 34 5.98 -1.30 -13.62
N GLY A 35 4.78 -1.69 -14.04
CA GLY A 35 3.55 -1.05 -13.61
C GLY A 35 2.41 -2.06 -13.52
N GLY A 36 1.46 -1.83 -12.63
CA GLY A 36 0.33 -2.74 -12.46
C GLY A 36 -0.84 -2.14 -11.73
N ALA A 37 -1.99 -2.83 -11.85
CA ALA A 37 -3.23 -2.53 -11.16
C ALA A 37 -3.80 -3.82 -10.57
N PHE A 38 -4.17 -3.76 -9.29
CA PHE A 38 -4.54 -4.92 -8.49
C PHE A 38 -5.81 -4.59 -7.69
N PRO A 39 -6.93 -5.29 -7.90
CA PRO A 39 -8.09 -5.16 -7.03
C PRO A 39 -7.75 -5.73 -5.65
N LEU A 40 -8.01 -4.96 -4.60
CA LEU A 40 -7.78 -5.38 -3.21
C LEU A 40 -9.05 -5.88 -2.54
N GLU A 41 -10.18 -5.25 -2.86
CA GLU A 41 -11.49 -5.61 -2.32
C GLU A 41 -12.60 -5.14 -3.27
N GLU A 42 -13.48 -6.04 -3.62
CA GLU A 42 -14.69 -5.77 -4.43
C GLU A 42 -15.93 -5.70 -3.55
N PHE A 43 -16.77 -4.70 -3.77
CA PHE A 43 -18.06 -4.55 -3.12
C PHE A 43 -19.19 -4.71 -4.13
N ALA A 44 -20.00 -5.76 -3.99
CA ALA A 44 -21.12 -6.03 -4.87
C ALA A 44 -22.06 -4.82 -4.99
N ASN A 45 -22.36 -4.42 -6.23
CA ASN A 45 -23.22 -3.28 -6.57
C ASN A 45 -22.73 -1.93 -6.04
N SER A 46 -21.44 -1.74 -5.86
CA SER A 46 -20.82 -0.49 -5.39
C SER A 46 -19.70 -0.08 -6.34
N SER A 47 -19.47 1.22 -6.44
CA SER A 47 -18.31 1.80 -7.14
C SER A 47 -17.12 2.06 -6.18
N ASN A 48 -17.18 1.53 -4.96
CA ASN A 48 -16.20 1.80 -3.90
C ASN A 48 -15.13 0.69 -3.78
N ASP A 49 -14.94 -0.10 -4.83
CA ASP A 49 -13.89 -1.11 -4.87
C ASP A 49 -12.54 -0.51 -4.56
N LYS A 50 -11.76 -1.25 -3.77
CA LYS A 50 -10.42 -0.82 -3.39
C LYS A 50 -9.40 -1.35 -4.39
N TRP A 51 -8.50 -0.48 -4.80
CA TRP A 51 -7.47 -0.80 -5.78
C TRP A 51 -6.09 -0.41 -5.30
N LEU A 52 -5.10 -1.18 -5.75
CA LEU A 52 -3.70 -0.81 -5.70
C LEU A 52 -3.20 -0.55 -7.11
N TYR A 53 -2.64 0.61 -7.31
CA TYR A 53 -1.87 0.96 -8.50
C TYR A 53 -0.41 1.10 -8.10
N GLY A 54 0.49 0.46 -8.84
CA GLY A 54 1.92 0.52 -8.57
C GLY A 54 2.71 0.78 -9.84
N ALA A 55 3.77 1.57 -9.70
CA ALA A 55 4.78 1.76 -10.74
C ALA A 55 6.17 1.78 -10.10
N GLN A 56 7.14 1.20 -10.77
CA GLN A 56 8.53 1.19 -10.34
C GLN A 56 9.44 1.36 -11.54
N VAL A 57 10.47 2.15 -11.39
CA VAL A 57 11.57 2.28 -12.36
C VAL A 57 12.89 2.06 -11.67
N GLY A 58 13.86 1.52 -12.38
CA GLY A 58 15.16 1.27 -11.79
C GLY A 58 16.23 0.96 -12.82
N VAL A 59 17.42 0.75 -12.29
CA VAL A 59 18.60 0.39 -13.06
C VAL A 59 19.35 -0.75 -12.39
N ASP A 60 19.89 -1.64 -13.20
CA ASP A 60 20.79 -2.72 -12.82
C ASP A 60 22.13 -2.49 -13.51
N TRP A 61 23.19 -2.44 -12.73
CA TRP A 61 24.54 -2.36 -13.25
C TRP A 61 25.37 -3.55 -12.77
N ALA A 62 26.16 -4.12 -13.68
CA ALA A 62 27.14 -5.15 -13.37
C ALA A 62 28.51 -4.77 -13.95
N SER A 63 29.55 -4.94 -13.15
CA SER A 63 30.93 -4.76 -13.64
C SER A 63 31.28 -5.81 -14.68
N SER A 64 32.19 -5.50 -15.60
CA SER A 64 32.63 -6.41 -16.67
C SER A 64 33.18 -7.75 -16.16
N GLY A 65 33.73 -7.79 -14.95
CA GLY A 65 34.19 -9.02 -14.29
C GLY A 65 33.12 -9.77 -13.48
N GLY A 66 31.91 -9.20 -13.34
CA GLY A 66 30.83 -9.75 -12.52
C GLY A 66 31.08 -9.70 -11.01
N ASP A 67 32.15 -9.01 -10.57
CA ASP A 67 32.50 -8.93 -9.15
C ASP A 67 31.61 -7.95 -8.39
N TRP A 68 31.00 -7.01 -9.09
CA TRP A 68 30.08 -6.04 -8.52
C TRP A 68 28.75 -6.03 -9.28
N THR A 69 27.67 -5.99 -8.52
CA THR A 69 26.33 -5.73 -9.04
C THR A 69 25.70 -4.65 -8.18
N VAL A 70 25.12 -3.63 -8.82
CA VAL A 70 24.39 -2.56 -8.16
C VAL A 70 22.99 -2.48 -8.77
N ARG A 71 21.96 -2.52 -7.93
CA ARG A 71 20.58 -2.30 -8.32
C ARG A 71 20.05 -1.09 -7.57
N GLY A 72 19.41 -0.17 -8.28
CA GLY A 72 18.68 0.96 -7.70
C GLY A 72 17.29 1.05 -8.29
N ALA A 73 16.27 1.27 -7.45
CA ALA A 73 14.89 1.40 -7.89
C ALA A 73 14.12 2.43 -7.05
N ILE A 74 13.17 3.11 -7.69
CA ILE A 74 12.16 3.94 -7.03
C ILE A 74 10.78 3.43 -7.41
N GLY A 75 9.95 3.18 -6.39
CA GLY A 75 8.57 2.73 -6.51
C GLY A 75 7.58 3.78 -6.04
N LEU A 76 6.44 3.83 -6.72
CA LEU A 76 5.31 4.68 -6.40
C LEU A 76 4.06 3.80 -6.31
N TYR A 77 3.36 3.86 -5.19
CA TYR A 77 2.15 3.08 -4.98
C TYR A 77 1.00 4.00 -4.57
N ASN A 78 -0.19 3.68 -5.01
CA ASN A 78 -1.42 4.35 -4.62
C ASN A 78 -2.46 3.31 -4.25
N PHE A 79 -2.80 3.27 -2.96
CA PHE A 79 -3.89 2.47 -2.44
C PHE A 79 -5.16 3.32 -2.52
N ASP A 80 -5.96 3.10 -3.55
CA ASP A 80 -7.18 3.85 -3.76
C ASP A 80 -8.27 3.38 -2.81
N ARG A 81 -8.96 4.35 -2.19
CA ARG A 81 -10.11 4.15 -1.29
C ARG A 81 -9.84 3.29 -0.05
N LEU A 82 -8.58 3.25 0.40
CA LEU A 82 -8.21 2.54 1.63
C LEU A 82 -8.50 3.40 2.88
N GLU A 83 -8.52 4.72 2.74
CA GLU A 83 -8.82 5.64 3.83
C GLU A 83 -10.25 5.50 4.34
N GLY A 84 -10.41 5.64 5.65
CA GLY A 84 -11.70 5.66 6.32
C GLY A 84 -12.47 6.95 6.00
N ARG A 85 -13.76 6.82 5.67
CA ARG A 85 -14.65 7.96 5.44
C ARG A 85 -15.62 8.08 6.58
N ARG A 86 -15.63 9.26 7.24
CA ARG A 86 -16.63 9.57 8.26
C ARG A 86 -17.99 9.77 7.60
N GLU A 87 -18.97 9.08 8.15
CA GLU A 87 -20.36 9.27 7.74
C GLU A 87 -20.99 10.42 8.53
N THR A 88 -21.65 11.34 7.84
CA THR A 88 -22.32 12.51 8.44
C THR A 88 -23.80 12.28 8.67
N ALA A 89 -24.38 11.24 8.08
CA ALA A 89 -25.76 10.84 8.24
C ALA A 89 -25.85 9.36 8.63
N ALA A 90 -26.84 9.01 9.44
CA ALA A 90 -27.14 7.60 9.66
C ALA A 90 -27.43 6.93 8.31
N PRO A 91 -26.78 5.82 7.98
CA PRO A 91 -27.05 5.13 6.74
C PRO A 91 -28.54 4.78 6.70
N PRO A 92 -29.18 4.86 5.54
CA PRO A 92 -30.52 4.31 5.41
C PRO A 92 -30.41 2.83 5.76
N VAL A 93 -31.15 2.44 6.78
CA VAL A 93 -31.24 1.03 7.20
C VAL A 93 -32.01 0.30 6.09
N ASN A 94 -31.32 -0.03 5.02
CA ASN A 94 -31.85 -0.87 3.98
C ASN A 94 -31.72 -2.31 4.50
N GLN A 95 -32.76 -2.76 5.17
CA GLN A 95 -32.83 -4.04 5.87
C GLN A 95 -32.62 -5.27 4.95
N ASN A 96 -32.53 -5.06 3.64
CA ASN A 96 -32.40 -6.13 2.66
C ASN A 96 -30.99 -6.28 2.05
N VAL A 97 -30.04 -5.40 2.38
CA VAL A 97 -28.67 -5.51 1.90
C VAL A 97 -27.77 -5.50 3.14
N GLY A 98 -27.25 -6.64 3.50
CA GLY A 98 -26.48 -6.88 4.74
C GLY A 98 -25.17 -6.09 4.89
N VAL A 99 -24.97 -5.00 4.16
CA VAL A 99 -23.80 -4.14 4.24
C VAL A 99 -24.23 -2.68 4.25
N THR A 100 -23.98 -2.00 5.37
CA THR A 100 -24.13 -0.56 5.44
C THR A 100 -22.95 0.12 4.71
N PRO A 101 -23.19 1.14 3.85
CA PRO A 101 -22.17 1.73 3.00
C PRO A 101 -20.90 2.20 3.73
N TYR A 102 -21.02 2.71 4.96
CA TYR A 102 -19.87 3.18 5.72
C TYR A 102 -18.96 2.05 6.26
N LEU A 103 -19.42 0.81 6.31
CA LEU A 103 -18.58 -0.34 6.67
C LEU A 103 -17.56 -0.67 5.58
N GLN A 104 -17.75 -0.20 4.35
CA GLN A 104 -16.82 -0.41 3.25
C GLN A 104 -15.45 0.26 3.48
N SER A 105 -15.40 1.33 4.28
CA SER A 105 -14.15 1.99 4.63
C SER A 105 -13.62 1.57 6.02
N GLN A 106 -14.24 0.60 6.66
CA GLN A 106 -13.80 0.09 7.95
C GLN A 106 -12.44 -0.63 7.84
N TYR A 107 -11.59 -0.39 8.81
CA TYR A 107 -10.36 -1.17 9.03
C TYR A 107 -10.65 -2.25 10.10
N PRO A 108 -10.86 -3.52 9.69
CA PRO A 108 -11.31 -4.57 10.61
C PRO A 108 -10.32 -4.82 11.74
N ALA A 109 -10.84 -5.10 12.94
CA ALA A 109 -10.00 -5.32 14.13
C ALA A 109 -9.00 -6.48 13.96
N ALA A 110 -9.37 -7.51 13.20
CA ALA A 110 -8.54 -8.70 12.97
C ALA A 110 -7.24 -8.40 12.20
N VAL A 111 -7.24 -7.34 11.36
CA VAL A 111 -6.09 -6.99 10.52
C VAL A 111 -5.43 -5.67 10.93
N ARG A 112 -5.83 -5.07 12.05
CA ARG A 112 -5.25 -3.80 12.51
C ARG A 112 -3.80 -3.99 12.92
N GLN A 113 -2.94 -3.20 12.32
CA GLN A 113 -1.52 -3.15 12.66
C GLN A 113 -1.21 -1.95 13.56
N LYS A 114 -0.23 -2.12 14.44
CA LYS A 114 0.30 -1.02 15.24
C LYS A 114 1.00 -0.01 14.33
N GLY A 115 0.86 1.28 14.66
CA GLY A 115 1.51 2.36 13.91
C GLY A 115 0.62 3.07 12.89
N ASN A 116 -0.52 2.50 12.50
CA ASN A 116 -1.49 3.20 11.68
C ASN A 116 -2.35 4.14 12.52
N THR A 117 -2.49 5.38 12.10
CA THR A 117 -3.43 6.33 12.71
C THR A 117 -4.85 6.01 12.26
N LEU A 118 -5.76 5.88 13.22
CA LEU A 118 -7.15 5.52 12.99
C LEU A 118 -8.08 6.65 13.39
N ILE A 119 -9.19 6.79 12.67
CA ILE A 119 -10.31 7.67 13.01
C ILE A 119 -11.56 6.85 13.31
N ASN A 120 -12.41 7.36 14.20
CA ASN A 120 -13.72 6.78 14.42
C ASN A 120 -14.68 7.24 13.30
N LEU A 121 -15.13 6.30 12.47
CA LEU A 121 -16.02 6.57 11.36
C LEU A 121 -17.44 6.97 11.80
N ASN A 122 -17.83 6.59 13.01
CA ASN A 122 -19.15 6.89 13.58
C ASN A 122 -19.21 8.26 14.27
N ALA A 123 -18.08 8.96 14.45
CA ALA A 123 -18.09 10.32 14.95
C ALA A 123 -18.46 11.31 13.80
N PRO A 124 -19.27 12.37 14.05
CA PRO A 124 -19.82 12.82 15.32
C PRO A 124 -21.19 12.24 15.69
N ILE A 125 -21.82 11.39 14.88
CA ILE A 125 -23.18 10.92 15.10
C ILE A 125 -23.36 10.26 16.47
N CYS A 126 -22.43 9.42 16.84
CA CYS A 126 -22.47 8.69 18.11
C CYS A 126 -22.16 9.57 19.33
N LEU A 127 -21.54 10.74 19.14
CA LEU A 127 -21.28 11.69 20.20
C LEU A 127 -22.50 12.54 20.54
N THR A 128 -23.36 12.80 19.55
CA THR A 128 -24.55 13.66 19.72
C THR A 128 -25.81 12.85 20.04
N VAL A 129 -25.89 11.60 19.59
CA VAL A 129 -27.07 10.72 19.82
C VAL A 129 -26.59 9.31 20.14
N PRO A 130 -26.21 9.03 21.41
CA PRO A 130 -25.66 7.73 21.81
C PRO A 130 -26.60 6.54 21.62
N THR A 131 -27.90 6.82 21.50
CA THR A 131 -28.94 5.80 21.34
C THR A 131 -29.27 5.45 19.90
N THR A 132 -28.58 6.07 18.91
CA THR A 132 -28.79 5.76 17.50
C THR A 132 -28.36 4.32 17.22
N PRO A 133 -29.16 3.50 16.52
CA PRO A 133 -28.74 2.18 16.08
C PRO A 133 -27.42 2.25 15.29
N GLY A 134 -26.43 1.46 15.70
CA GLY A 134 -25.08 1.51 15.16
C GLY A 134 -24.07 2.28 16.03
N CYS A 135 -24.55 3.06 17.01
CA CYS A 135 -23.70 3.72 18.00
C CYS A 135 -23.54 2.90 19.31
N ALA A 136 -24.39 1.91 19.52
CA ALA A 136 -24.38 1.12 20.76
C ALA A 136 -23.15 0.22 20.83
N GLY A 137 -22.09 0.69 21.44
CA GLY A 137 -21.06 -0.13 22.06
C GLY A 137 -19.77 -0.38 21.29
N SER A 138 -19.62 -0.06 19.99
CA SER A 138 -18.34 -0.27 19.31
C SER A 138 -18.01 0.84 18.31
N ALA A 139 -16.87 1.50 18.50
CA ALA A 139 -16.33 2.40 17.51
C ALA A 139 -15.97 1.62 16.24
N THR A 140 -16.43 2.12 15.09
CA THR A 140 -15.98 1.64 13.77
C THR A 140 -14.78 2.45 13.36
N TRP A 141 -13.66 1.79 13.18
CA TRP A 141 -12.38 2.46 12.89
C TRP A 141 -12.03 2.36 11.42
N GLY A 142 -11.51 3.45 10.86
CA GLY A 142 -10.92 3.51 9.53
C GLY A 142 -9.53 4.14 9.58
N LEU A 143 -8.76 3.99 8.51
CA LEU A 143 -7.47 4.67 8.36
C LEU A 143 -7.68 6.18 8.25
N ALA A 144 -6.90 6.97 8.98
CA ALA A 144 -7.05 8.43 9.02
C ALA A 144 -6.63 9.10 7.71
N SER A 145 -5.62 8.57 7.03
CA SER A 145 -5.03 9.20 5.85
C SER A 145 -4.94 8.24 4.67
N LYS A 146 -4.77 8.82 3.48
CA LYS A 146 -4.48 8.08 2.26
C LYS A 146 -3.15 7.36 2.36
N PHE A 147 -3.05 6.22 1.69
CA PHE A 147 -1.84 5.43 1.64
C PHE A 147 -1.22 5.52 0.24
N ARG A 148 -0.16 6.35 0.13
CA ARG A 148 0.59 6.60 -1.11
C ARG A 148 2.09 6.48 -0.85
N PRO A 149 2.59 5.28 -0.57
CA PRO A 149 4.01 5.09 -0.31
C PRO A 149 4.84 5.33 -1.56
N VAL A 150 5.96 6.00 -1.33
CA VAL A 150 7.11 6.07 -2.24
C VAL A 150 8.21 5.28 -1.60
N ASP A 151 8.81 4.35 -2.32
CA ASP A 151 9.96 3.59 -1.85
C ASP A 151 11.20 3.88 -2.69
N LEU A 152 12.34 3.82 -2.03
CA LEU A 152 13.66 3.87 -2.66
C LEU A 152 14.45 2.64 -2.19
N ASN A 153 14.91 1.85 -3.14
CA ASN A 153 15.69 0.64 -2.89
C ASN A 153 17.06 0.75 -3.56
N LEU A 154 18.09 0.39 -2.81
CA LEU A 154 19.46 0.26 -3.31
C LEU A 154 20.03 -1.06 -2.79
N ALA A 155 20.57 -1.88 -3.69
CA ALA A 155 21.27 -3.10 -3.35
C ALA A 155 22.64 -3.11 -4.02
N VAL A 156 23.66 -3.54 -3.29
CA VAL A 156 25.03 -3.71 -3.78
C VAL A 156 25.50 -5.09 -3.41
N ILE A 157 25.95 -5.87 -4.39
CA ILE A 157 26.53 -7.21 -4.20
C ILE A 157 27.98 -7.17 -4.63
N ALA A 158 28.87 -7.52 -3.71
CA ALA A 158 30.31 -7.62 -3.94
C ALA A 158 30.79 -9.06 -3.83
N ARG A 159 31.27 -9.63 -4.93
CA ARG A 159 31.77 -11.01 -5.05
C ARG A 159 33.30 -11.12 -5.12
N GLN A 160 33.97 -9.99 -5.10
CA GLN A 160 35.44 -9.91 -5.19
C GLN A 160 36.17 -10.56 -3.99
N PHE A 161 35.48 -10.78 -2.87
CA PHE A 161 36.06 -11.32 -1.64
C PHE A 161 35.96 -12.86 -1.52
N ARG A 162 36.06 -13.58 -2.63
CA ARG A 162 35.90 -15.03 -2.65
C ARG A 162 36.72 -15.74 -1.55
N PRO A 163 36.15 -16.71 -0.85
CA PRO A 163 34.87 -17.39 -1.09
C PRO A 163 33.63 -16.65 -0.54
N TYR A 164 33.80 -15.47 0.00
CA TYR A 164 32.72 -14.69 0.60
C TYR A 164 32.04 -13.77 -0.43
N GLN A 165 30.76 -13.54 -0.26
CA GLN A 165 29.98 -12.50 -0.93
C GLN A 165 29.49 -11.51 0.13
N VAL A 166 29.52 -10.25 -0.18
CA VAL A 166 28.97 -9.18 0.69
C VAL A 166 27.77 -8.58 -0.01
N ASP A 167 26.61 -8.61 0.64
CA ASP A 167 25.35 -8.07 0.17
C ASP A 167 24.95 -6.93 1.11
N LEU A 168 24.78 -5.74 0.55
CA LEU A 168 24.35 -4.55 1.26
C LEU A 168 23.05 -4.04 0.61
N GLY A 169 22.02 -3.82 1.44
CA GLY A 169 20.73 -3.29 1.00
C GLY A 169 20.31 -2.08 1.84
N VAL A 170 19.73 -1.09 1.18
CA VAL A 170 19.08 0.06 1.82
C VAL A 170 17.69 0.22 1.21
N ALA A 171 16.68 0.29 2.07
CA ALA A 171 15.31 0.59 1.68
C ALA A 171 14.78 1.77 2.50
N VAL A 172 14.18 2.74 1.83
CA VAL A 172 13.54 3.91 2.45
C VAL A 172 12.14 4.04 1.92
N VAL A 173 11.15 4.11 2.83
CA VAL A 173 9.74 4.26 2.47
C VAL A 173 9.15 5.49 3.14
N LYS A 174 8.38 6.25 2.39
CA LYS A 174 7.61 7.41 2.89
C LYS A 174 6.19 7.37 2.36
N ASN A 175 5.20 7.41 3.26
CA ASN A 175 3.81 7.64 2.85
C ASN A 175 3.60 9.13 2.53
N THR A 176 3.42 9.47 1.27
CA THR A 176 3.18 10.84 0.80
C THR A 176 1.69 11.24 0.85
N GLY A 177 0.80 10.28 1.11
CA GLY A 177 -0.64 10.52 1.28
C GLY A 177 -1.03 10.87 2.71
N PHE A 178 -0.07 10.88 3.66
CA PHE A 178 -0.34 11.24 5.05
C PHE A 178 -0.50 12.77 5.18
N ASP A 179 -1.63 13.20 5.76
CA ASP A 179 -1.90 14.59 6.12
C ASP A 179 -2.30 14.68 7.59
N LEU A 180 -1.63 15.60 8.33
CA LEU A 180 -1.96 15.87 9.73
C LEU A 180 -3.35 16.48 9.91
N ALA A 181 -3.89 17.14 8.87
CA ALA A 181 -5.24 17.70 8.91
C ALA A 181 -6.34 16.62 8.89
N ASP A 182 -6.00 15.38 8.54
CA ASP A 182 -6.93 14.24 8.51
C ASP A 182 -7.14 13.60 9.90
N ILE A 183 -6.38 14.05 10.93
CA ILE A 183 -6.39 13.54 12.30
C ILE A 183 -7.13 14.52 13.20
#